data_7246a6b0b5e70c7af87973698d6e1b1d
#
_entry.id   7246a6b0b5e70c7af87973698d6e1b1d
#
_cell.length_a   1.000
_cell.length_b   1.000
_cell.length_c   1.000
_cell.angle_alpha   90.00
_cell.angle_beta   90.00
_cell.angle_gamma   90.00
#
_symmetry.space_group_name_H-M   'P 1'
#
loop_
_entity.id
_entity.type
_entity.pdbx_description
1 polymer ?
#
loop_
_entity_poly.entity_id
_entity_poly.type
_entity_poly.pdbx_seq_one_letter_code
_entity_poly.pdbx_strand_id
1 'polypeptide(L)'
;AFVAGCVTLGFAFNFNFSRVYGVLTLGGLGVFAILAALRYTMGRKAYGYKGLGDVYVMLFFGYIGVLGVAYLFSHSFQISWLLPATFSGVMAAAVLNLNNLRDHENDALSGKNTLVVRMGFQNAKRYHLILMIGGWACMLAFLLGAGELEAWKGGIWYVIIALIHLKHLVFVMQNQDPKLFDQELKKIALSAFVVALFMILSVTA
;
A
#
# COMPACT_ATOMS: atom_id res chain seq x y z
N ALA A 1 5.69 9.09 17.55
CA ALA A 1 4.97 7.96 16.93
C ALA A 1 4.72 6.83 17.93
N PHE A 2 5.75 6.25 18.58
CA PHE A 2 5.59 5.11 19.50
C PHE A 2 4.62 5.38 20.65
N VAL A 3 4.80 6.50 21.37
CA VAL A 3 3.91 6.90 22.49
C VAL A 3 2.46 7.08 22.01
N ALA A 4 2.26 7.74 20.87
CA ALA A 4 0.92 7.89 20.30
C ALA A 4 0.30 6.51 19.96
N GLY A 5 1.07 5.59 19.42
CA GLY A 5 0.63 4.21 19.17
C GLY A 5 0.21 3.48 20.44
N CYS A 6 0.99 3.58 21.53
CA CYS A 6 0.63 2.98 22.83
C CYS A 6 -0.67 3.58 23.39
N VAL A 7 -0.85 4.89 23.29
CA VAL A 7 -2.08 5.57 23.72
C VAL A 7 -3.27 5.09 22.90
N THR A 8 -3.14 5.03 21.57
CA THR A 8 -4.19 4.53 20.68
C THR A 8 -4.59 3.09 21.01
N LEU A 9 -3.61 2.21 21.26
CA LEU A 9 -3.88 0.82 21.68
C LEU A 9 -4.63 0.78 23.02
N GLY A 10 -4.22 1.61 24.01
CA GLY A 10 -4.90 1.70 25.30
C GLY A 10 -6.38 2.06 25.14
N PHE A 11 -6.69 3.08 24.35
CA PHE A 11 -8.07 3.49 24.07
C PHE A 11 -8.86 2.44 23.27
N ALA A 12 -8.26 1.86 22.21
CA ALA A 12 -8.93 0.86 21.37
C ALA A 12 -9.34 -0.40 22.16
N PHE A 13 -8.57 -0.78 23.18
CA PHE A 13 -8.86 -1.91 24.04
C PHE A 13 -9.50 -1.53 25.39
N ASN A 14 -9.88 -0.25 25.58
CA ASN A 14 -10.48 0.27 26.82
C ASN A 14 -9.68 -0.10 28.09
N PHE A 15 -8.35 -0.17 27.99
CA PHE A 15 -7.44 -0.63 29.04
C PHE A 15 -7.86 -1.97 29.68
N ASN A 16 -8.58 -2.82 28.92
CA ASN A 16 -9.09 -4.09 29.40
C ASN A 16 -8.04 -5.21 29.27
N PHE A 17 -7.54 -5.69 30.38
CA PHE A 17 -6.53 -6.76 30.45
C PHE A 17 -7.00 -8.10 29.87
N SER A 18 -8.31 -8.36 29.75
CA SER A 18 -8.80 -9.58 29.10
C SER A 18 -8.46 -9.64 27.59
N ARG A 19 -8.10 -8.50 26.99
CA ARG A 19 -7.71 -8.38 25.58
C ARG A 19 -6.19 -8.22 25.38
N VAL A 20 -5.42 -8.65 26.37
CA VAL A 20 -3.95 -8.51 26.39
C VAL A 20 -3.27 -9.06 25.13
N TYR A 21 -3.76 -10.16 24.58
CA TYR A 21 -3.18 -10.72 23.34
C TYR A 21 -3.29 -9.78 22.15
N GLY A 22 -4.41 -9.07 21.97
CA GLY A 22 -4.57 -8.07 20.94
C GLY A 22 -3.61 -6.90 21.09
N VAL A 23 -3.47 -6.40 22.32
CA VAL A 23 -2.52 -5.31 22.64
C VAL A 23 -1.07 -5.74 22.37
N LEU A 24 -0.68 -6.93 22.82
CA LEU A 24 0.68 -7.46 22.61
C LEU A 24 0.97 -7.70 21.13
N THR A 25 0.01 -8.26 20.38
CA THR A 25 0.17 -8.51 18.93
C THR A 25 0.35 -7.21 18.18
N LEU A 26 -0.55 -6.25 18.33
CA LEU A 26 -0.47 -4.98 17.62
C LEU A 26 0.71 -4.11 18.08
N GLY A 27 1.00 -4.12 19.38
CA GLY A 27 2.19 -3.46 19.93
C GLY A 27 3.48 -4.06 19.38
N GLY A 28 3.57 -5.38 19.33
CA GLY A 28 4.70 -6.11 18.73
C GLY A 28 4.86 -5.81 17.24
N LEU A 29 3.76 -5.80 16.46
CA LEU A 29 3.76 -5.39 15.06
C LEU A 29 4.21 -3.94 14.88
N GLY A 30 3.80 -3.02 15.76
CA GLY A 30 4.24 -1.63 15.76
C GLY A 30 5.75 -1.49 15.99
N VAL A 31 6.30 -2.21 16.98
CA VAL A 31 7.75 -2.26 17.22
C VAL A 31 8.48 -2.85 16.01
N PHE A 32 7.97 -3.95 15.45
CA PHE A 32 8.53 -4.56 14.26
C PHE A 32 8.52 -3.60 13.07
N ALA A 33 7.46 -2.83 12.86
CA ALA A 33 7.36 -1.83 11.81
C ALA A 33 8.42 -0.72 11.97
N ILE A 34 8.63 -0.24 13.20
CA ILE A 34 9.68 0.75 13.49
C ILE A 34 11.07 0.19 13.20
N LEU A 35 11.36 -1.01 13.64
CA LEU A 35 12.64 -1.68 13.38
C LEU A 35 12.86 -1.92 11.88
N ALA A 36 11.83 -2.32 11.16
CA ALA A 36 11.87 -2.48 9.72
C ALA A 36 12.13 -1.15 9.01
N ALA A 37 11.45 -0.06 9.41
CA ALA A 37 11.67 1.27 8.85
C ALA A 37 13.12 1.75 9.07
N LEU A 38 13.68 1.54 10.26
CA LEU A 38 15.08 1.86 10.53
C LEU A 38 16.04 1.04 9.65
N ARG A 39 15.79 -0.26 9.48
CA ARG A 39 16.61 -1.14 8.64
C ARG A 39 16.40 -0.95 7.13
N TYR A 40 15.40 -0.19 6.73
CA TYR A 40 15.17 0.12 5.32
C TYR A 40 16.34 0.91 4.71
N THR A 41 16.83 1.93 5.44
CA THR A 41 17.89 2.82 4.96
C THR A 41 19.19 2.74 5.77
N MET A 42 19.14 2.26 7.02
CA MET A 42 20.28 2.28 7.94
C MET A 42 21.04 0.96 7.96
N GLY A 43 22.39 1.07 8.00
CA GLY A 43 23.31 -0.04 8.15
C GLY A 43 23.81 -0.66 6.85
N ARG A 44 24.91 -1.43 6.96
CA ARG A 44 25.60 -2.07 5.83
C ARG A 44 24.74 -3.07 5.02
N LYS A 45 23.60 -3.49 5.54
CA LYS A 45 22.69 -4.47 4.92
C LYS A 45 21.26 -3.94 4.82
N ALA A 46 21.10 -2.62 4.60
CA ALA A 46 19.79 -2.03 4.40
C ALA A 46 19.01 -2.76 3.30
N TYR A 47 17.79 -3.22 3.62
CA TYR A 47 17.05 -4.04 2.66
C TYR A 47 16.46 -3.24 1.49
N GLY A 48 16.30 -1.92 1.65
CA GLY A 48 15.95 -1.01 0.56
C GLY A 48 16.96 -1.06 -0.59
N TYR A 49 18.22 -1.37 -0.29
CA TYR A 49 19.30 -1.55 -1.28
C TYR A 49 19.33 -2.96 -1.91
N LYS A 50 18.45 -3.86 -1.49
CA LYS A 50 18.44 -5.27 -1.92
C LYS A 50 17.20 -5.63 -2.77
N GLY A 51 16.45 -4.64 -3.24
CA GLY A 51 15.25 -4.87 -4.04
C GLY A 51 14.09 -5.53 -3.28
N LEU A 52 14.09 -5.47 -1.94
CA LEU A 52 13.03 -6.01 -1.10
C LEU A 52 11.98 -4.95 -0.72
N GLY A 53 12.16 -3.71 -1.18
CA GLY A 53 11.29 -2.59 -0.82
C GLY A 53 9.82 -2.86 -1.08
N ASP A 54 9.49 -3.38 -2.27
CA ASP A 54 8.12 -3.65 -2.70
C ASP A 54 7.41 -4.65 -1.78
N VAL A 55 8.12 -5.72 -1.35
CA VAL A 55 7.58 -6.72 -0.41
C VAL A 55 7.26 -6.09 0.95
N TYR A 56 8.18 -5.29 1.47
CA TYR A 56 7.99 -4.62 2.76
C TYR A 56 6.89 -3.56 2.70
N VAL A 57 6.85 -2.77 1.62
CA VAL A 57 5.80 -1.77 1.41
C VAL A 57 4.43 -2.45 1.34
N MET A 58 4.30 -3.54 0.57
CA MET A 58 3.07 -4.32 0.50
C MET A 58 2.66 -4.87 1.86
N LEU A 59 3.61 -5.41 2.64
CA LEU A 59 3.36 -5.94 3.97
C LEU A 59 2.87 -4.85 4.93
N PHE A 60 3.60 -3.73 5.02
CA PHE A 60 3.32 -2.71 6.03
C PHE A 60 2.13 -1.82 5.66
N PHE A 61 2.04 -1.34 4.42
CA PHE A 61 0.96 -0.44 3.99
C PHE A 61 -0.30 -1.19 3.55
N GLY A 62 -0.16 -2.45 3.15
CA GLY A 62 -1.29 -3.32 2.85
C GLY A 62 -1.74 -4.08 4.08
N TYR A 63 -1.10 -5.21 4.34
CA TYR A 63 -1.62 -6.16 5.33
C TYR A 63 -1.58 -5.62 6.76
N ILE A 64 -0.44 -5.17 7.26
CA ILE A 64 -0.33 -4.69 8.65
C ILE A 64 -1.16 -3.42 8.85
N GLY A 65 -1.07 -2.46 7.92
CA GLY A 65 -1.79 -1.20 8.02
C GLY A 65 -3.30 -1.39 7.98
N VAL A 66 -3.81 -2.04 6.94
CA VAL A 66 -5.26 -2.19 6.75
C VAL A 66 -5.87 -3.18 7.74
N LEU A 67 -5.29 -4.39 7.86
CA LEU A 67 -5.84 -5.42 8.74
C LEU A 67 -5.66 -5.07 10.22
N GLY A 68 -4.54 -4.41 10.58
CA GLY A 68 -4.30 -3.95 11.94
C GLY A 68 -5.32 -2.91 12.37
N VAL A 69 -5.61 -1.92 11.52
CA VAL A 69 -6.64 -0.91 11.79
C VAL A 69 -8.03 -1.55 11.83
N ALA A 70 -8.37 -2.41 10.87
CA ALA A 70 -9.64 -3.12 10.87
C ALA A 70 -9.85 -3.92 12.16
N TYR A 71 -8.81 -4.63 12.63
CA TYR A 71 -8.87 -5.37 13.89
C TYR A 71 -9.00 -4.47 15.12
N LEU A 72 -8.38 -3.28 15.13
CA LEU A 72 -8.52 -2.31 16.23
C LEU A 72 -9.98 -1.90 16.46
N PHE A 73 -10.76 -1.76 15.38
CA PHE A 73 -12.16 -1.34 15.47
C PHE A 73 -13.14 -2.50 15.69
N SER A 74 -12.92 -3.62 15.00
CA SER A 74 -13.87 -4.74 14.99
C SER A 74 -13.57 -5.81 16.03
N HIS A 75 -12.34 -5.89 16.55
CA HIS A 75 -11.81 -6.98 17.37
C HIS A 75 -12.00 -8.38 16.77
N SER A 76 -12.19 -8.46 15.45
CA SER A 76 -12.40 -9.68 14.68
C SER A 76 -11.54 -9.66 13.42
N PHE A 77 -11.50 -10.77 12.71
CA PHE A 77 -10.81 -10.89 11.44
C PHE A 77 -11.75 -11.51 10.41
N GLN A 78 -11.84 -10.89 9.25
CA GLN A 78 -12.57 -11.42 8.11
C GLN A 78 -11.63 -11.63 6.94
N ILE A 79 -11.71 -12.81 6.32
CA ILE A 79 -10.82 -13.19 5.21
C ILE A 79 -11.00 -12.26 4.00
N SER A 80 -12.20 -11.72 3.77
CA SER A 80 -12.51 -10.76 2.70
C SER A 80 -11.69 -9.48 2.80
N TRP A 81 -11.24 -9.10 3.99
CA TRP A 81 -10.40 -7.90 4.20
C TRP A 81 -8.99 -8.03 3.61
N LEU A 82 -8.57 -9.25 3.27
CA LEU A 82 -7.32 -9.45 2.53
C LEU A 82 -7.36 -8.77 1.16
N LEU A 83 -8.52 -8.66 0.53
CA LEU A 83 -8.65 -8.04 -0.80
C LEU A 83 -8.37 -6.54 -0.80
N PRO A 84 -9.03 -5.69 0.04
CA PRO A 84 -8.69 -4.27 0.15
C PRO A 84 -7.29 -4.05 0.75
N ALA A 85 -6.81 -4.92 1.64
CA ALA A 85 -5.44 -4.86 2.12
C ALA A 85 -4.42 -5.10 0.99
N THR A 86 -4.68 -6.07 0.11
CA THR A 86 -3.86 -6.30 -1.10
C THR A 86 -3.91 -5.10 -2.04
N PHE A 87 -5.09 -4.53 -2.29
CA PHE A 87 -5.22 -3.31 -3.10
C PHE A 87 -4.33 -2.18 -2.54
N SER A 88 -4.47 -1.85 -1.25
CA SER A 88 -3.68 -0.80 -0.61
C SER A 88 -2.17 -1.06 -0.71
N GLY A 89 -1.74 -2.28 -0.41
CA GLY A 89 -0.33 -2.68 -0.48
C GLY A 89 0.24 -2.60 -1.90
N VAL A 90 -0.53 -3.03 -2.88
CA VAL A 90 -0.14 -2.98 -4.30
C VAL A 90 -0.08 -1.54 -4.80
N MET A 91 -1.02 -0.66 -4.41
CA MET A 91 -0.94 0.77 -4.75
C MET A 91 0.32 1.41 -4.15
N ALA A 92 0.64 1.10 -2.91
CA ALA A 92 1.88 1.59 -2.28
C ALA A 92 3.14 1.04 -2.97
N ALA A 93 3.15 -0.23 -3.40
CA ALA A 93 4.23 -0.80 -4.20
C ALA A 93 4.32 -0.15 -5.59
N ALA A 94 3.20 0.20 -6.22
CA ALA A 94 3.16 0.91 -7.48
C ALA A 94 3.77 2.33 -7.36
N VAL A 95 3.48 3.04 -6.27
CA VAL A 95 4.12 4.33 -5.95
C VAL A 95 5.64 4.16 -5.80
N LEU A 96 6.08 3.15 -5.05
CA LEU A 96 7.51 2.85 -4.89
C LEU A 96 8.17 2.48 -6.23
N ASN A 97 7.48 1.71 -7.06
CA ASN A 97 7.98 1.33 -8.39
C ASN A 97 8.18 2.57 -9.29
N LEU A 98 7.24 3.52 -9.30
CA LEU A 98 7.41 4.78 -10.04
C LEU A 98 8.59 5.62 -9.53
N ASN A 99 8.75 5.68 -8.20
CA ASN A 99 9.90 6.33 -7.60
C ASN A 99 11.22 5.70 -8.05
N ASN A 100 11.29 4.37 -8.03
CA ASN A 100 12.47 3.63 -8.47
C ASN A 100 12.67 3.71 -10.00
N LEU A 101 11.60 3.82 -10.82
CA LEU A 101 11.68 4.07 -12.26
C LEU A 101 12.28 5.45 -12.54
N ARG A 102 11.88 6.49 -11.79
CA ARG A 102 12.43 7.84 -11.90
C ARG A 102 13.93 7.85 -11.56
N ASP A 103 14.30 7.14 -10.52
CA ASP A 103 15.64 7.25 -9.92
C ASP A 103 16.60 6.13 -10.38
N HIS A 104 16.20 5.24 -11.30
CA HIS A 104 16.88 3.97 -11.59
C HIS A 104 18.35 4.12 -12.01
N GLU A 105 18.70 5.16 -12.77
CA GLU A 105 20.10 5.41 -13.17
C GLU A 105 20.94 5.82 -11.97
N ASN A 106 20.45 6.75 -11.14
CA ASN A 106 21.13 7.19 -9.93
C ASN A 106 21.23 6.06 -8.89
N ASP A 107 20.19 5.24 -8.77
CA ASP A 107 20.18 4.06 -7.90
C ASP A 107 21.27 3.07 -8.33
N ALA A 108 21.39 2.79 -9.62
CA ALA A 108 22.43 1.91 -10.14
C ALA A 108 23.84 2.45 -9.89
N LEU A 109 24.06 3.74 -10.14
CA LEU A 109 25.35 4.41 -9.91
C LEU A 109 25.75 4.43 -8.41
N SER A 110 24.77 4.54 -7.52
CA SER A 110 24.99 4.53 -6.05
C SER A 110 25.08 3.12 -5.46
N GLY A 111 25.02 2.07 -6.27
CA GLY A 111 25.05 0.67 -5.82
C GLY A 111 23.75 0.21 -5.13
N LYS A 112 22.66 0.96 -5.26
CA LYS A 112 21.34 0.60 -4.77
C LYS A 112 20.67 -0.33 -5.78
N ASN A 113 20.58 -1.61 -5.42
CA ASN A 113 20.08 -2.67 -6.29
C ASN A 113 18.58 -2.88 -6.11
N THR A 114 17.77 -1.85 -6.45
CA THR A 114 16.31 -1.92 -6.40
C THR A 114 15.73 -2.96 -7.36
N LEU A 115 14.46 -3.30 -7.20
CA LEU A 115 13.79 -4.23 -8.12
C LEU A 115 13.83 -3.69 -9.56
N VAL A 116 13.68 -2.37 -9.75
CA VAL A 116 13.76 -1.72 -11.07
C VAL A 116 15.16 -1.82 -11.67
N VAL A 117 16.22 -1.59 -10.89
CA VAL A 117 17.60 -1.76 -11.36
C VAL A 117 17.86 -3.19 -11.80
N ARG A 118 17.32 -4.20 -11.07
CA ARG A 118 17.50 -5.62 -11.40
C ARG A 118 16.80 -6.05 -12.68
N MET A 119 15.53 -5.65 -12.84
CA MET A 119 14.74 -6.12 -13.99
C MET A 119 14.86 -5.22 -15.21
N GLY A 120 15.44 -4.03 -15.05
CA GLY A 120 15.57 -3.01 -16.08
C GLY A 120 14.28 -2.23 -16.32
N PHE A 121 14.44 -1.04 -16.88
CA PHE A 121 13.41 -0.02 -17.03
C PHE A 121 12.12 -0.54 -17.71
N GLN A 122 12.23 -1.26 -18.82
CA GLN A 122 11.06 -1.73 -19.57
C GLN A 122 10.29 -2.83 -18.84
N ASN A 123 10.99 -3.77 -18.18
CA ASN A 123 10.31 -4.80 -17.39
C ASN A 123 9.70 -4.21 -16.11
N ALA A 124 10.30 -3.18 -15.52
CA ALA A 124 9.74 -2.47 -14.38
C ALA A 124 8.43 -1.74 -14.73
N LYS A 125 8.28 -1.24 -15.95
CA LYS A 125 6.99 -0.70 -16.47
C LYS A 125 5.94 -1.80 -16.62
N ARG A 126 6.32 -2.98 -17.13
CA ARG A 126 5.41 -4.15 -17.19
C ARG A 126 5.01 -4.63 -15.79
N TYR A 127 5.95 -4.63 -14.87
CA TYR A 127 5.67 -4.94 -13.47
C TYR A 127 4.68 -3.95 -12.86
N HIS A 128 4.85 -2.64 -13.15
CA HIS A 128 3.90 -1.61 -12.73
C HIS A 128 2.48 -1.88 -13.25
N LEU A 129 2.35 -2.26 -14.52
CA LEU A 129 1.07 -2.65 -15.12
C LEU A 129 0.42 -3.84 -14.37
N ILE A 130 1.22 -4.87 -14.04
CA ILE A 130 0.73 -6.05 -13.29
C ILE A 130 0.26 -5.64 -11.89
N LEU A 131 1.00 -4.79 -11.19
CA LEU A 131 0.60 -4.27 -9.88
C LEU A 131 -0.77 -3.57 -9.97
N MET A 132 -0.92 -2.64 -10.90
CA MET A 132 -2.16 -1.86 -11.05
C MET A 132 -3.36 -2.72 -11.41
N ILE A 133 -3.22 -3.63 -12.37
CA ILE A 133 -4.31 -4.55 -12.76
C ILE A 133 -4.65 -5.48 -11.60
N GLY A 134 -3.64 -6.07 -10.94
CA GLY A 134 -3.84 -6.96 -9.79
C GLY A 134 -4.53 -6.27 -8.63
N GLY A 135 -4.13 -5.03 -8.31
CA GLY A 135 -4.79 -4.23 -7.29
C GLY A 135 -6.27 -4.01 -7.60
N TRP A 136 -6.59 -3.54 -8.81
CA TRP A 136 -7.99 -3.33 -9.21
C TRP A 136 -8.80 -4.62 -9.26
N ALA A 137 -8.20 -5.75 -9.65
CA ALA A 137 -8.87 -7.05 -9.59
C ALA A 137 -9.25 -7.44 -8.16
N CYS A 138 -8.35 -7.20 -7.18
CA CYS A 138 -8.66 -7.42 -5.76
C CYS A 138 -9.77 -6.48 -5.26
N MET A 139 -9.74 -5.20 -5.63
CA MET A 139 -10.78 -4.25 -5.25
C MET A 139 -12.14 -4.65 -5.84
N LEU A 140 -12.19 -5.00 -7.12
CA LEU A 140 -13.42 -5.45 -7.78
C LEU A 140 -13.96 -6.73 -7.14
N ALA A 141 -13.09 -7.70 -6.85
CA ALA A 141 -13.48 -8.95 -6.18
C ALA A 141 -14.07 -8.67 -4.77
N PHE A 142 -13.51 -7.71 -4.04
CA PHE A 142 -14.06 -7.27 -2.76
C PHE A 142 -15.45 -6.66 -2.92
N LEU A 143 -15.61 -5.70 -3.83
CA LEU A 143 -16.90 -5.03 -4.07
C LEU A 143 -18.00 -6.00 -4.54
N LEU A 144 -17.65 -6.99 -5.36
CA LEU A 144 -18.60 -8.01 -5.82
C LEU A 144 -18.91 -9.04 -4.74
N GLY A 145 -17.91 -9.42 -3.92
CA GLY A 145 -18.04 -10.48 -2.91
C GLY A 145 -18.66 -10.03 -1.60
N ALA A 146 -18.59 -8.74 -1.28
CA ALA A 146 -19.15 -8.20 -0.06
C ALA A 146 -20.68 -8.27 0.00
N GLY A 147 -21.35 -8.48 -1.15
CA GLY A 147 -22.81 -8.62 -1.24
C GLY A 147 -23.59 -7.39 -0.75
N GLU A 148 -22.90 -6.40 -0.26
CA GLU A 148 -23.46 -5.19 0.29
C GLU A 148 -23.67 -4.17 -0.82
N LEU A 149 -24.92 -3.99 -1.21
CA LEU A 149 -25.35 -2.95 -2.15
C LEU A 149 -24.79 -1.57 -1.74
N GLU A 150 -24.53 -1.41 -0.47
CA GLU A 150 -23.94 -0.21 0.16
C GLU A 150 -22.51 0.08 -0.31
N ALA A 151 -21.68 -0.95 -0.54
CA ALA A 151 -20.32 -0.76 -1.09
C ALA A 151 -20.34 -0.13 -2.49
N TRP A 152 -21.47 -0.21 -3.21
CA TRP A 152 -21.67 0.39 -4.52
C TRP A 152 -22.21 1.83 -4.48
N LYS A 153 -22.58 2.37 -3.33
CA LYS A 153 -23.01 3.79 -3.22
C LYS A 153 -21.93 4.75 -3.75
N GLY A 154 -20.65 4.35 -3.67
CA GLY A 154 -19.53 5.06 -4.28
C GLY A 154 -19.16 4.64 -5.70
N GLY A 155 -19.95 3.79 -6.38
CA GLY A 155 -19.59 3.11 -7.64
C GLY A 155 -19.06 4.02 -8.74
N ILE A 156 -19.69 5.19 -8.94
CA ILE A 156 -19.24 6.16 -9.92
C ILE A 156 -17.81 6.66 -9.67
N TRP A 157 -17.43 6.82 -8.41
CA TRP A 157 -16.10 7.29 -8.02
C TRP A 157 -15.02 6.25 -8.29
N TYR A 158 -15.31 4.97 -8.04
CA TYR A 158 -14.39 3.88 -8.39
C TYR A 158 -14.16 3.83 -9.90
N VAL A 159 -15.21 4.02 -10.71
CA VAL A 159 -15.08 4.10 -12.17
C VAL A 159 -14.24 5.30 -12.59
N ILE A 160 -14.47 6.49 -12.03
CA ILE A 160 -13.69 7.69 -12.34
C ILE A 160 -12.20 7.47 -12.02
N ILE A 161 -11.89 6.90 -10.83
CA ILE A 161 -10.51 6.67 -10.45
C ILE A 161 -9.88 5.57 -11.31
N ALA A 162 -10.63 4.52 -11.66
CA ALA A 162 -10.14 3.49 -12.57
C ALA A 162 -9.78 4.07 -13.95
N LEU A 163 -10.58 5.01 -14.47
CA LEU A 163 -10.27 5.72 -15.71
C LEU A 163 -9.02 6.60 -15.59
N ILE A 164 -8.83 7.27 -14.45
CA ILE A 164 -7.60 8.04 -14.17
C ILE A 164 -6.39 7.09 -14.16
N HIS A 165 -6.50 5.93 -13.50
CA HIS A 165 -5.45 4.93 -13.47
C HIS A 165 -5.18 4.30 -14.84
N LEU A 166 -6.20 4.12 -15.67
CA LEU A 166 -6.01 3.66 -17.05
C LEU A 166 -5.19 4.66 -17.88
N LYS A 167 -5.53 5.95 -17.82
CA LYS A 167 -4.73 7.00 -18.45
C LYS A 167 -3.29 7.03 -17.93
N HIS A 168 -3.12 6.88 -16.63
CA HIS A 168 -1.81 6.75 -16.00
C HIS A 168 -1.02 5.57 -16.57
N LEU A 169 -1.62 4.39 -16.68
CA LEU A 169 -0.97 3.20 -17.23
C LEU A 169 -0.53 3.40 -18.69
N VAL A 170 -1.38 4.01 -19.51
CA VAL A 170 -1.02 4.34 -20.90
C VAL A 170 0.20 5.26 -20.91
N PHE A 171 0.20 6.30 -20.08
CA PHE A 171 1.34 7.21 -19.98
C PHE A 171 2.62 6.47 -19.53
N VAL A 172 2.57 5.65 -18.47
CA VAL A 172 3.73 4.90 -17.97
C VAL A 172 4.29 3.98 -19.05
N MET A 173 3.43 3.29 -19.80
CA MET A 173 3.88 2.37 -20.84
C MET A 173 4.54 3.08 -22.03
N GLN A 174 4.08 4.28 -22.39
CA GLN A 174 4.60 5.06 -23.53
C GLN A 174 5.82 5.92 -23.17
N ASN A 175 5.87 6.42 -21.92
CA ASN A 175 6.90 7.35 -21.49
C ASN A 175 8.29 6.71 -21.43
N GLN A 176 9.31 7.41 -21.92
CA GLN A 176 10.71 7.02 -21.86
C GLN A 176 11.57 7.98 -21.01
N ASP A 177 11.02 9.13 -20.59
CA ASP A 177 11.72 10.09 -19.73
C ASP A 177 11.45 9.81 -18.25
N PRO A 178 12.46 9.36 -17.47
CA PRO A 178 12.29 9.06 -16.04
C PRO A 178 11.77 10.24 -15.22
N LYS A 179 12.13 11.48 -15.57
CA LYS A 179 11.75 12.67 -14.79
C LYS A 179 10.25 12.92 -14.75
N LEU A 180 9.54 12.51 -15.79
CA LEU A 180 8.09 12.70 -15.89
C LEU A 180 7.30 11.80 -14.96
N PHE A 181 7.90 10.75 -14.40
CA PHE A 181 7.25 9.90 -13.41
C PHE A 181 6.96 10.59 -12.07
N ASP A 182 7.61 11.70 -11.73
CA ASP A 182 7.33 12.43 -10.48
C ASP A 182 5.88 12.93 -10.40
N GLN A 183 5.32 13.41 -11.52
CA GLN A 183 3.93 13.84 -11.56
C GLN A 183 2.96 12.65 -11.42
N GLU A 184 3.28 11.53 -12.06
CA GLU A 184 2.45 10.32 -12.01
C GLU A 184 2.47 9.67 -10.62
N LEU A 185 3.61 9.70 -9.92
CA LEU A 185 3.74 9.26 -8.54
C LEU A 185 2.77 10.00 -7.62
N LYS A 186 2.71 11.32 -7.72
CA LYS A 186 1.78 12.16 -6.94
C LYS A 186 0.32 11.82 -7.25
N LYS A 187 -0.03 11.61 -8.53
CA LYS A 187 -1.39 11.23 -8.94
C LYS A 187 -1.83 9.89 -8.34
N ILE A 188 -0.98 8.86 -8.42
CA ILE A 188 -1.30 7.54 -7.86
C ILE A 188 -1.40 7.57 -6.35
N ALA A 189 -0.49 8.24 -5.65
CA ALA A 189 -0.55 8.36 -4.20
C ALA A 189 -1.84 9.08 -3.75
N LEU A 190 -2.20 10.18 -4.40
CA LEU A 190 -3.43 10.92 -4.08
C LEU A 190 -4.69 10.12 -4.41
N SER A 191 -4.73 9.45 -5.57
CA SER A 191 -5.89 8.65 -5.97
C SER A 191 -6.11 7.44 -5.07
N ALA A 192 -5.05 6.79 -4.58
CA ALA A 192 -5.15 5.72 -3.59
C ALA A 192 -5.77 6.21 -2.27
N PHE A 193 -5.39 7.40 -1.81
CA PHE A 193 -6.01 8.05 -0.65
C PHE A 193 -7.50 8.34 -0.90
N VAL A 194 -7.85 8.85 -2.07
CA VAL A 194 -9.25 9.14 -2.44
C VAL A 194 -10.10 7.87 -2.48
N VAL A 195 -9.57 6.75 -3.01
CA VAL A 195 -10.27 5.44 -2.95
C VAL A 195 -10.55 5.04 -1.51
N ALA A 196 -9.56 5.14 -0.62
CA ALA A 196 -9.74 4.81 0.79
C ALA A 196 -10.81 5.68 1.45
N LEU A 197 -10.81 7.00 1.15
CA LEU A 197 -11.82 7.92 1.66
C LEU A 197 -13.24 7.54 1.18
N PHE A 198 -13.41 7.22 -0.10
CA PHE A 198 -14.72 6.79 -0.62
C PHE A 198 -15.16 5.45 -0.05
N MET A 199 -14.25 4.53 0.23
CA MET A 199 -14.59 3.30 0.96
C MET A 199 -15.17 3.61 2.33
N ILE A 200 -14.56 4.51 3.09
CA ILE A 200 -15.08 4.92 4.41
C ILE A 200 -16.47 5.53 4.26
N LEU A 201 -16.63 6.49 3.36
CA LEU A 201 -17.91 7.20 3.16
C LEU A 201 -19.02 6.26 2.67
N SER A 202 -18.71 5.24 1.88
CA SER A 202 -19.70 4.27 1.39
C SER A 202 -20.21 3.32 2.49
N VAL A 203 -19.44 3.11 3.55
CA VAL A 203 -19.83 2.25 4.70
C VAL A 203 -20.55 3.04 5.79
N THR A 204 -20.31 4.37 5.88
CA THR A 204 -20.88 5.22 6.94
C THR A 204 -22.13 5.98 6.53
N ALA A 205 -22.50 5.97 5.25
CA ALA A 205 -23.71 6.60 4.69
C ALA A 205 -24.86 5.62 4.57
#